data_c20a0112b4b6f9d1bb3b0da1caf95eb2
#
_entry.id   c20a0112b4b6f9d1bb3b0da1caf95eb2
#
_cell.length_a   1.000
_cell.length_b   1.000
_cell.length_c   1.000
_cell.angle_alpha   90.00
_cell.angle_beta   90.00
_cell.angle_gamma   90.00
#
_symmetry.space_group_name_H-M   'P 1'
#
loop_
_entity.id
_entity.type
_entity.pdbx_description
1 polymer ?
#
loop_
_entity_poly.entity_id
_entity_poly.type
_entity_poly.pdbx_seq_one_letter_code
_entity_poly.pdbx_strand_id
1 'polypeptide(L)'
;MANDEERLHFGQGEGGALFPASVPAASYGVPYAELIGHIKDEIQSTRLSVVLHANTEMTLLYWRVGNAIRQAQEEHGWGVKVIDRVSRDLRKAFPDMRGFSPTNLHYMRQFSEMWSEEAILQQAVGELPWGTNIVLMSKLNTTEARLCAVDRKSVV
;
A
#
# COMPACT_ATOMS: atom_id res chain seq x y z
N MET A 1 -11.42 67.48 -7.08
CA MET A 1 -11.78 66.12 -7.41
C MET A 1 -10.99 65.27 -6.42
N ALA A 2 -11.65 64.87 -5.35
CA ALA A 2 -11.08 64.15 -4.22
C ALA A 2 -11.20 62.65 -4.49
N ASN A 3 -10.11 61.93 -4.41
CA ASN A 3 -10.11 60.49 -4.31
C ASN A 3 -9.89 60.18 -2.82
N ASP A 4 -10.94 59.75 -2.16
CA ASP A 4 -10.90 59.14 -0.84
C ASP A 4 -10.36 57.68 -1.00
N GLU A 5 -9.12 57.52 -0.65
CA GLU A 5 -8.55 56.18 -0.36
C GLU A 5 -8.97 55.79 1.05
N GLU A 6 -10.02 55.01 1.15
CA GLU A 6 -10.50 54.40 2.38
C GLU A 6 -9.50 53.26 2.75
N ARG A 7 -8.51 53.59 3.57
CA ARG A 7 -7.63 52.68 4.22
C ARG A 7 -8.41 51.86 5.24
N LEU A 8 -8.77 50.64 4.85
CA LEU A 8 -9.23 49.63 5.77
C LEU A 8 -8.07 49.26 6.76
N HIS A 9 -8.16 49.83 7.95
CA HIS A 9 -7.37 49.46 9.09
C HIS A 9 -7.82 48.05 9.54
N PHE A 10 -7.09 47.01 9.12
CA PHE A 10 -7.18 45.71 9.78
C PHE A 10 -6.63 45.87 11.19
N GLY A 11 -7.53 45.87 12.16
CA GLY A 11 -7.19 45.80 13.55
C GLY A 11 -6.34 44.56 13.83
N GLN A 12 -5.21 44.77 14.42
CA GLN A 12 -4.43 43.70 15.03
C GLN A 12 -5.27 43.10 16.15
N GLY A 13 -6.06 42.07 15.84
CA GLY A 13 -6.66 41.22 16.81
C GLY A 13 -5.53 40.43 17.45
N GLU A 14 -5.26 40.73 18.71
CA GLU A 14 -4.47 39.89 19.58
C GLU A 14 -5.10 38.52 19.57
N GLY A 15 -4.50 37.61 18.78
CA GLY A 15 -4.81 36.18 18.76
C GLY A 15 -4.40 35.61 20.12
N GLY A 16 -5.30 35.72 21.09
CA GLY A 16 -5.17 34.98 22.32
C GLY A 16 -5.00 33.51 21.98
N ALA A 17 -3.86 32.95 22.36
CA ALA A 17 -3.59 31.53 22.19
C ALA A 17 -4.75 30.74 22.78
N LEU A 18 -5.49 30.02 21.94
CA LEU A 18 -6.66 29.24 22.35
C LEU A 18 -6.27 28.04 23.25
N PHE A 19 -4.98 27.83 23.40
CA PHE A 19 -4.42 26.83 24.30
C PHE A 19 -3.33 27.47 25.16
N PRO A 20 -3.42 27.39 26.50
CA PRO A 20 -2.34 27.85 27.37
C PRO A 20 -1.08 27.05 27.04
N ALA A 21 -0.02 27.77 26.68
CA ALA A 21 1.30 27.19 26.51
C ALA A 21 1.70 26.46 27.79
N SER A 22 2.07 25.18 27.66
CA SER A 22 2.67 24.34 28.69
C SER A 22 1.90 24.17 30.02
N VAL A 23 0.79 23.40 29.93
CA VAL A 23 0.34 22.68 31.13
C VAL A 23 1.16 21.37 31.18
N PRO A 24 1.94 21.09 32.24
CA PRO A 24 2.71 19.87 32.31
C PRO A 24 1.77 18.65 32.28
N ALA A 25 2.14 17.62 31.53
CA ALA A 25 1.33 16.41 31.33
C ALA A 25 0.87 15.75 32.65
N ALA A 26 1.61 15.96 33.72
CA ALA A 26 1.29 15.50 35.08
C ALA A 26 0.03 16.12 35.70
N SER A 27 -0.52 17.21 35.15
CA SER A 27 -1.67 17.89 35.74
C SER A 27 -3.04 17.36 35.25
N TYR A 28 -3.06 16.52 34.20
CA TYR A 28 -4.30 16.00 33.63
C TYR A 28 -4.82 14.71 34.27
N GLY A 29 -3.99 14.00 35.06
CA GLY A 29 -4.40 12.80 35.77
C GLY A 29 -4.72 11.58 34.87
N VAL A 30 -5.38 10.58 35.45
CA VAL A 30 -5.77 9.32 34.78
C VAL A 30 -6.61 9.52 33.52
N PRO A 31 -7.63 10.41 33.48
CA PRO A 31 -8.43 10.63 32.29
C PRO A 31 -7.64 11.11 31.08
N TYR A 32 -6.59 11.89 31.27
CA TYR A 32 -5.72 12.33 30.18
C TYR A 32 -4.85 11.19 29.65
N ALA A 33 -4.33 10.34 30.51
CA ALA A 33 -3.54 9.17 30.11
C ALA A 33 -4.38 8.18 29.29
N GLU A 34 -5.63 7.95 29.67
CA GLU A 34 -6.58 7.13 28.94
C GLU A 34 -6.91 7.72 27.57
N LEU A 35 -7.16 9.02 27.48
CA LEU A 35 -7.40 9.72 26.21
C LEU A 35 -6.18 9.58 25.28
N ILE A 36 -4.98 9.81 25.77
CA ILE A 36 -3.75 9.68 24.97
C ILE A 36 -3.52 8.23 24.56
N GLY A 37 -3.81 7.26 25.41
CA GLY A 37 -3.78 5.83 25.09
C GLY A 37 -4.71 5.53 23.92
N HIS A 38 -5.97 5.90 24.01
CA HIS A 38 -6.96 5.71 22.96
C HIS A 38 -6.55 6.35 21.61
N ILE A 39 -6.07 7.60 21.64
CA ILE A 39 -5.58 8.29 20.43
C ILE A 39 -4.39 7.57 19.79
N LYS A 40 -3.46 7.07 20.60
CA LYS A 40 -2.31 6.29 20.11
C LYS A 40 -2.75 4.99 19.43
N ASP A 41 -3.67 4.26 20.04
CA ASP A 41 -4.21 3.02 19.50
C ASP A 41 -4.94 3.26 18.17
N GLU A 42 -5.72 4.33 18.07
CA GLU A 42 -6.41 4.73 16.84
C GLU A 42 -5.40 5.08 15.72
N ILE A 43 -4.35 5.82 16.05
CA ILE A 43 -3.29 6.15 15.08
C ILE A 43 -2.56 4.88 14.61
N GLN A 44 -2.26 3.95 15.51
CA GLN A 44 -1.56 2.71 15.15
C GLN A 44 -2.45 1.81 14.28
N SER A 45 -3.71 1.65 14.63
CA SER A 45 -4.68 0.85 13.88
C SER A 45 -4.89 1.43 12.46
N THR A 46 -5.04 2.74 12.36
CA THR A 46 -5.18 3.42 11.06
C THR A 46 -3.93 3.26 10.19
N ARG A 47 -2.73 3.40 10.76
CA ARG A 47 -1.47 3.17 10.02
C ARG A 47 -1.36 1.74 9.49
N LEU A 48 -1.71 0.75 10.31
CA LEU A 48 -1.72 -0.65 9.88
C LEU A 48 -2.70 -0.87 8.74
N SER A 49 -3.92 -0.37 8.85
CA SER A 49 -4.95 -0.47 7.81
C SER A 49 -4.47 0.11 6.47
N VAL A 50 -3.83 1.28 6.49
CA VAL A 50 -3.28 1.90 5.27
C VAL A 50 -2.21 1.02 4.61
N VAL A 51 -1.32 0.42 5.40
CA VAL A 51 -0.26 -0.46 4.88
C VAL A 51 -0.85 -1.72 4.26
N LEU A 52 -1.82 -2.36 4.93
CA LEU A 52 -2.48 -3.56 4.41
C LEU A 52 -3.23 -3.27 3.11
N HIS A 53 -3.96 -2.16 3.06
CA HIS A 53 -4.66 -1.74 1.85
C HIS A 53 -3.69 -1.45 0.69
N ALA A 54 -2.58 -0.77 0.94
CA ALA A 54 -1.55 -0.53 -0.08
C ALA A 54 -0.93 -1.83 -0.59
N ASN A 55 -0.68 -2.81 0.27
CA ASN A 55 -0.18 -4.13 -0.14
C ASN A 55 -1.20 -4.84 -1.05
N THR A 56 -2.49 -4.81 -0.70
CA THR A 56 -3.55 -5.42 -1.50
C THR A 56 -3.62 -4.81 -2.90
N GLU A 57 -3.63 -3.49 -3.01
CA GLU A 57 -3.65 -2.79 -4.30
C GLU A 57 -2.41 -3.11 -5.16
N MET A 58 -1.23 -3.14 -4.56
CA MET A 58 0.00 -3.51 -5.26
C MET A 58 -0.01 -4.97 -5.71
N THR A 59 -0.50 -5.88 -4.88
CA THR A 59 -0.59 -7.30 -5.20
C THR A 59 -1.58 -7.54 -6.34
N LEU A 60 -2.73 -6.85 -6.33
CA LEU A 60 -3.71 -6.87 -7.41
C LEU A 60 -3.12 -6.30 -8.71
N LEU A 61 -2.41 -5.19 -8.66
CA LEU A 61 -1.74 -4.64 -9.84
C LEU A 61 -0.78 -5.67 -10.44
N TYR A 62 0.05 -6.31 -9.63
CA TYR A 62 1.01 -7.31 -10.09
C TYR A 62 0.32 -8.55 -10.64
N TRP A 63 -0.77 -8.99 -10.04
CA TRP A 63 -1.60 -10.06 -10.56
C TRP A 63 -2.16 -9.70 -11.95
N ARG A 64 -2.75 -8.50 -12.12
CA ARG A 64 -3.30 -8.03 -13.40
C ARG A 64 -2.25 -7.94 -14.48
N VAL A 65 -1.07 -7.43 -14.17
CA VAL A 65 0.08 -7.39 -15.10
C VAL A 65 0.50 -8.81 -15.49
N GLY A 66 0.65 -9.69 -14.52
CA GLY A 66 1.01 -11.10 -14.76
C GLY A 66 -0.02 -11.82 -15.61
N ASN A 67 -1.31 -11.64 -15.32
CA ASN A 67 -2.41 -12.23 -16.07
C ASN A 67 -2.47 -11.70 -17.52
N ALA A 68 -2.28 -10.42 -17.73
CA ALA A 68 -2.21 -9.83 -19.07
C ALA A 68 -1.06 -10.42 -19.90
N ILE A 69 0.11 -10.59 -19.30
CA ILE A 69 1.26 -11.23 -19.98
C ILE A 69 0.92 -12.69 -20.34
N ARG A 70 0.32 -13.45 -19.41
CA ARG A 70 -0.07 -14.85 -19.60
C ARG A 70 -1.07 -14.97 -20.75
N GLN A 71 -2.13 -14.19 -20.73
CA GLN A 71 -3.16 -14.19 -21.79
C GLN A 71 -2.55 -13.85 -23.16
N ALA A 72 -1.73 -12.81 -23.24
CA ALA A 72 -1.07 -12.44 -24.50
C ALA A 72 -0.12 -13.53 -25.02
N GLN A 73 0.55 -14.26 -24.14
CA GLN A 73 1.37 -15.42 -24.52
C GLN A 73 0.53 -16.57 -25.05
N GLU A 74 -0.62 -16.85 -24.45
CA GLU A 74 -1.56 -17.90 -24.89
C GLU A 74 -2.20 -17.54 -26.23
N GLU A 75 -2.69 -16.31 -26.41
CA GLU A 75 -3.38 -15.85 -27.61
C GLU A 75 -2.46 -15.71 -28.83
N HIS A 76 -1.24 -15.21 -28.62
CA HIS A 76 -0.32 -14.88 -29.71
C HIS A 76 0.85 -15.86 -29.84
N GLY A 77 0.93 -16.89 -29.01
CA GLY A 77 2.04 -17.84 -29.01
C GLY A 77 3.40 -17.20 -28.67
N TRP A 78 3.41 -16.08 -27.96
CA TRP A 78 4.63 -15.37 -27.64
C TRP A 78 5.48 -16.13 -26.60
N GLY A 79 6.74 -16.34 -26.91
CA GLY A 79 7.68 -17.00 -26.01
C GLY A 79 8.15 -16.08 -24.87
N VAL A 80 9.03 -16.61 -24.05
CA VAL A 80 9.56 -15.94 -22.84
C VAL A 80 10.24 -14.58 -23.15
N LYS A 81 10.79 -14.39 -24.32
CA LYS A 81 11.46 -13.14 -24.74
C LYS A 81 10.56 -11.91 -24.76
N VAL A 82 9.23 -12.09 -24.82
CA VAL A 82 8.30 -10.95 -24.74
C VAL A 82 8.40 -10.25 -23.38
N ILE A 83 8.70 -10.96 -22.31
CA ILE A 83 8.81 -10.41 -20.96
C ILE A 83 9.95 -9.39 -20.89
N ASP A 84 11.08 -9.64 -21.54
CA ASP A 84 12.20 -8.69 -21.60
C ASP A 84 11.82 -7.39 -22.34
N ARG A 85 11.01 -7.52 -23.38
CA ARG A 85 10.49 -6.35 -24.11
C ARG A 85 9.51 -5.56 -23.26
N VAL A 86 8.52 -6.22 -22.66
CA VAL A 86 7.55 -5.61 -21.74
C VAL A 86 8.28 -4.90 -20.59
N SER A 87 9.28 -5.55 -19.99
CA SER A 87 10.08 -4.94 -18.93
C SER A 87 10.72 -3.64 -19.36
N ARG A 88 11.33 -3.62 -20.55
CA ARG A 88 11.98 -2.43 -21.10
C ARG A 88 11.00 -1.30 -21.34
N ASP A 89 9.86 -1.61 -21.94
CA ASP A 89 8.84 -0.62 -22.28
C ASP A 89 8.16 -0.06 -21.02
N LEU A 90 7.83 -0.90 -20.04
CA LEU A 90 7.28 -0.44 -18.77
C LEU A 90 8.26 0.42 -17.95
N ARG A 91 9.53 0.04 -17.88
CA ARG A 91 10.54 0.83 -17.17
C ARG A 91 10.82 2.16 -17.85
N LYS A 92 10.63 2.25 -19.16
CA LYS A 92 10.73 3.52 -19.91
C LYS A 92 9.50 4.39 -19.67
N ALA A 93 8.32 3.80 -19.63
CA ALA A 93 7.06 4.52 -19.40
C ALA A 93 6.89 5.00 -17.96
N PHE A 94 7.40 4.23 -17.00
CA PHE A 94 7.28 4.47 -15.55
C PHE A 94 8.65 4.43 -14.86
N PRO A 95 9.53 5.42 -15.12
CA PRO A 95 10.91 5.42 -14.60
C PRO A 95 10.99 5.48 -13.08
N ASP A 96 9.99 6.09 -12.43
CA ASP A 96 9.90 6.24 -10.98
C ASP A 96 9.34 4.99 -10.27
N MET A 97 8.70 4.09 -11.01
CA MET A 97 8.17 2.84 -10.46
C MET A 97 9.22 1.72 -10.52
N ARG A 98 9.48 1.15 -9.35
CA ARG A 98 10.30 -0.07 -9.25
C ARG A 98 9.39 -1.31 -9.33
N GLY A 99 9.95 -2.42 -9.78
CA GLY A 99 9.20 -3.69 -9.77
C GLY A 99 8.93 -4.28 -11.16
N PHE A 100 9.29 -3.60 -12.25
CA PHE A 100 9.11 -4.10 -13.62
C PHE A 100 10.38 -4.73 -14.22
N SER A 101 11.24 -5.35 -13.38
CA SER A 101 12.35 -6.15 -13.90
C SER A 101 11.83 -7.43 -14.57
N PRO A 102 12.55 -8.02 -15.54
CA PRO A 102 12.14 -9.27 -16.18
C PRO A 102 11.84 -10.38 -15.16
N THR A 103 12.71 -10.54 -14.17
CA THR A 103 12.53 -11.52 -13.09
C THR A 103 11.23 -11.29 -12.32
N ASN A 104 10.92 -10.04 -11.99
CA ASN A 104 9.70 -9.73 -11.24
C ASN A 104 8.45 -9.94 -12.11
N LEU A 105 8.50 -9.62 -13.40
CA LEU A 105 7.40 -9.91 -14.33
C LEU A 105 7.15 -11.42 -14.48
N HIS A 106 8.19 -12.26 -14.41
CA HIS A 106 8.04 -13.71 -14.34
C HIS A 106 7.31 -14.13 -13.05
N TYR A 107 7.65 -13.54 -11.90
CA TYR A 107 6.93 -13.81 -10.66
C TYR A 107 5.48 -13.34 -10.71
N MET A 108 5.19 -12.19 -11.30
CA MET A 108 3.81 -11.71 -11.49
C MET A 108 2.99 -12.68 -12.35
N ARG A 109 3.57 -13.16 -13.47
CA ARG A 109 2.93 -14.16 -14.32
C ARG A 109 2.66 -15.46 -13.55
N GLN A 110 3.65 -15.98 -12.85
CA GLN A 110 3.51 -17.18 -12.03
C GLN A 110 2.47 -16.99 -10.91
N PHE A 111 2.42 -15.81 -10.30
CA PHE A 111 1.43 -15.46 -9.28
C PHE A 111 0.01 -15.50 -9.82
N SER A 112 -0.21 -15.00 -11.03
CA SER A 112 -1.52 -15.05 -11.70
C SER A 112 -1.95 -16.44 -12.14
N GLU A 113 -1.02 -17.39 -12.26
CA GLU A 113 -1.33 -18.80 -12.48
C GLU A 113 -1.78 -19.52 -11.19
N MET A 114 -1.29 -19.06 -10.05
CA MET A 114 -1.52 -19.70 -8.75
C MET A 114 -2.75 -19.20 -8.03
N TRP A 115 -3.10 -17.93 -8.21
CA TRP A 115 -4.17 -17.25 -7.48
C TRP A 115 -5.18 -16.64 -8.45
N SER A 116 -6.46 -16.71 -8.11
CA SER A 116 -7.47 -15.91 -8.78
C SER A 116 -7.49 -14.48 -8.20
N GLU A 117 -8.00 -13.51 -8.97
CA GLU A 117 -8.19 -12.15 -8.47
C GLU A 117 -9.08 -12.12 -7.21
N GLU A 118 -10.13 -12.95 -7.21
CA GLU A 118 -11.03 -13.09 -6.09
C GLU A 118 -10.33 -13.61 -4.82
N ALA A 119 -9.43 -14.60 -4.96
CA ALA A 119 -8.66 -15.12 -3.84
C ALA A 119 -7.74 -14.05 -3.21
N ILE A 120 -7.19 -13.13 -4.01
CA ILE A 120 -6.36 -12.05 -3.50
C ILE A 120 -7.19 -11.04 -2.70
N LEU A 121 -8.41 -10.76 -3.14
CA LEU A 121 -9.32 -9.84 -2.45
C LEU A 121 -9.90 -10.41 -1.16
N GLN A 122 -10.12 -11.73 -1.12
CA GLN A 122 -10.81 -12.39 0.00
C GLN A 122 -9.86 -13.03 1.02
N GLN A 123 -8.58 -13.18 0.69
CA GLN A 123 -7.61 -13.87 1.50
C GLN A 123 -6.45 -12.97 1.91
N ALA A 124 -5.83 -13.29 3.03
CA ALA A 124 -4.67 -12.58 3.57
C ALA A 124 -3.46 -12.52 2.61
N VAL A 125 -3.45 -13.29 1.51
CA VAL A 125 -2.40 -13.23 0.50
C VAL A 125 -2.26 -11.83 -0.13
N GLY A 126 -3.36 -11.10 -0.28
CA GLY A 126 -3.37 -9.73 -0.77
C GLY A 126 -2.71 -8.75 0.19
N GLU A 127 -2.85 -8.97 1.48
CA GLU A 127 -2.31 -8.09 2.53
C GLU A 127 -0.81 -8.28 2.75
N LEU A 128 -0.23 -9.39 2.27
CA LEU A 128 1.19 -9.67 2.41
C LEU A 128 2.04 -8.78 1.50
N PRO A 129 3.20 -8.30 1.98
CA PRO A 129 4.17 -7.65 1.13
C PRO A 129 4.56 -8.54 -0.06
N TRP A 130 4.76 -7.95 -1.23
CA TRP A 130 5.08 -8.69 -2.46
C TRP A 130 6.29 -9.64 -2.31
N GLY A 131 7.33 -9.19 -1.62
CA GLY A 131 8.51 -10.05 -1.35
C GLY A 131 8.16 -11.32 -0.57
N THR A 132 7.18 -11.26 0.33
CA THR A 132 6.68 -12.44 1.06
C THR A 132 5.94 -13.38 0.12
N ASN A 133 5.12 -12.86 -0.80
CA ASN A 133 4.44 -13.67 -1.81
C ASN A 133 5.44 -14.40 -2.72
N ILE A 134 6.53 -13.75 -3.13
CA ILE A 134 7.61 -14.39 -3.90
C ILE A 134 8.24 -15.56 -3.11
N VAL A 135 8.54 -15.37 -1.83
CA VAL A 135 9.10 -16.43 -0.97
C VAL A 135 8.13 -17.60 -0.84
N LEU A 136 6.83 -17.33 -0.65
CA LEU A 136 5.81 -18.38 -0.58
C LEU A 136 5.73 -19.18 -1.89
N MET A 137 5.75 -18.51 -3.04
CA MET A 137 5.76 -19.17 -4.35
C MET A 137 6.99 -20.05 -4.56
N SER A 138 8.16 -19.59 -4.13
CA SER A 138 9.43 -20.30 -4.35
C SER A 138 9.66 -21.48 -3.40
N LYS A 139 9.10 -21.43 -2.19
CA LYS A 139 9.35 -22.44 -1.15
C LYS A 139 8.24 -23.47 -0.97
N LEU A 140 7.02 -23.15 -1.39
CA LEU A 140 5.86 -24.01 -1.18
C LEU A 140 5.31 -24.53 -2.50
N ASN A 141 5.37 -25.83 -2.68
CA ASN A 141 5.03 -26.48 -3.95
C ASN A 141 3.53 -26.72 -4.14
N THR A 142 2.72 -26.64 -3.08
CA THR A 142 1.28 -26.87 -3.16
C THR A 142 0.49 -25.65 -2.71
N THR A 143 -0.69 -25.45 -3.30
CA THR A 143 -1.61 -24.36 -2.94
C THR A 143 -2.06 -24.47 -1.49
N GLU A 144 -2.31 -25.68 -1.00
CA GLU A 144 -2.72 -25.94 0.39
C GLU A 144 -1.65 -25.52 1.40
N ALA A 145 -0.37 -25.83 1.12
CA ALA A 145 0.73 -25.41 1.97
C ALA A 145 0.91 -23.89 1.99
N ARG A 146 0.63 -23.22 0.85
CA ARG A 146 0.67 -21.76 0.76
C ARG A 146 -0.46 -21.11 1.54
N LEU A 147 -1.69 -21.60 1.41
CA LEU A 147 -2.84 -21.14 2.20
C LEU A 147 -2.60 -21.28 3.70
N CYS A 148 -2.15 -22.44 4.14
CA CYS A 148 -1.83 -22.69 5.54
C CYS A 148 -0.73 -21.74 6.08
N ALA A 149 0.25 -21.38 5.26
CA ALA A 149 1.31 -20.45 5.64
C ALA A 149 0.81 -18.98 5.70
N VAL A 150 -0.15 -18.63 4.85
CA VAL A 150 -0.80 -17.31 4.86
C VAL A 150 -1.65 -17.15 6.13
N ASP A 151 -2.51 -18.12 6.44
CA ASP A 151 -3.38 -18.08 7.62
C ASP A 151 -2.60 -17.96 8.93
N ARG A 152 -1.47 -18.66 9.05
CA ARG A 152 -0.61 -18.56 10.24
C ARG A 152 0.03 -17.19 10.44
N LYS A 153 0.24 -16.42 9.37
CA LYS A 153 0.82 -15.07 9.45
C LYS A 153 -0.21 -14.00 9.76
N SER A 154 -1.48 -14.28 9.52
CA SER A 154 -2.58 -13.36 9.83
C SER A 154 -2.99 -13.38 11.32
N VAL A 155 -2.45 -14.30 12.12
CA VAL A 155 -2.81 -14.51 13.54
C VAL A 155 -1.77 -13.94 14.52
N VAL A 156 -0.77 -13.18 14.03
CA VAL A 156 0.28 -12.58 14.89
C VAL A 156 0.16 -11.07 14.95
#